data_d53b3b9b02d8f2ea7901c87f1d089822
#
_entry.id   d53b3b9b02d8f2ea7901c87f1d089822
#
_cell.length_a   1.000
_cell.length_b   1.000
_cell.length_c   1.000
_cell.angle_alpha   90.00
_cell.angle_beta   90.00
_cell.angle_gamma   90.00
#
_symmetry.space_group_name_H-M   'P 1'
#
loop_
_entity.id
_entity.type
_entity.pdbx_description
1 polymer ?
#
loop_
_entity_poly.entity_id
_entity_poly.type
_entity_poly.pdbx_seq_one_letter_code
_entity_poly.pdbx_strand_id
1 'polypeptide(L)'
;MAKKVIKEKAIEEALWESANKLRGSVEPSEYKHVVLSLIFLKYAHDRFMERRNELVAEGKEAFADNPVFYNAKNVFYLEPESRWDFLIENAKQNDIAIKIDKALAKVEQSNPTLKGALPSNYYAGLSLDRTKLAALLDEINKIDTLKDPENDLIGRVYEYFLGKFAIAEGKGKGEYYTPKTIVNLIAEMIEPYRGKIYDPCCGSGGMFVQSMKFIEAHHGNKRDISVYGQEYTNRYRRLDRTT
;
A
#
# COMPACT_ATOMS: atom_id res chain seq x y z
N MET A 1 -5.80 12.96 41.87
CA MET A 1 -6.08 11.85 40.96
C MET A 1 -5.45 12.15 39.59
N ALA A 2 -4.36 11.48 39.27
CA ALA A 2 -3.65 11.68 38.00
C ALA A 2 -4.48 11.06 36.86
N LYS A 3 -4.91 11.89 35.90
CA LYS A 3 -5.51 11.42 34.64
C LYS A 3 -4.48 10.57 33.92
N LYS A 4 -4.74 9.25 33.81
CA LYS A 4 -3.98 8.32 32.98
C LYS A 4 -4.15 8.79 31.51
N VAL A 5 -3.13 9.43 30.97
CA VAL A 5 -3.06 9.75 29.54
C VAL A 5 -2.95 8.41 28.83
N ILE A 6 -4.06 7.97 28.25
CA ILE A 6 -4.08 6.81 27.34
C ILE A 6 -3.30 7.28 26.10
N LYS A 7 -2.07 6.80 25.95
CA LYS A 7 -1.26 7.05 24.76
C LYS A 7 -1.99 6.43 23.58
N GLU A 8 -2.40 7.25 22.63
CA GLU A 8 -3.04 6.77 21.40
C GLU A 8 -2.09 5.77 20.75
N LYS A 9 -2.60 4.59 20.45
CA LYS A 9 -1.80 3.49 19.90
C LYS A 9 -1.41 3.87 18.48
N ALA A 10 -0.15 3.64 18.11
CA ALA A 10 0.28 3.87 16.74
C ALA A 10 -0.56 3.00 15.76
N ILE A 11 -0.92 3.57 14.61
CA ILE A 11 -1.78 2.91 13.61
C ILE A 11 -1.20 1.55 13.21
N GLU A 12 0.12 1.49 13.03
CA GLU A 12 0.85 0.29 12.66
C GLU A 12 0.71 -0.83 13.71
N GLU A 13 0.69 -0.46 15.00
CA GLU A 13 0.53 -1.40 16.10
C GLU A 13 -0.90 -1.92 16.19
N ALA A 14 -1.90 -1.06 16.01
CA ALA A 14 -3.31 -1.46 15.99
C ALA A 14 -3.61 -2.42 14.83
N LEU A 15 -3.07 -2.13 13.65
CA LEU A 15 -3.16 -3.00 12.46
C LEU A 15 -2.47 -4.35 12.68
N TRP A 16 -1.29 -4.34 13.29
CA TRP A 16 -0.57 -5.56 13.62
C TRP A 16 -1.36 -6.45 14.57
N GLU A 17 -1.97 -5.89 15.61
CA GLU A 17 -2.81 -6.66 16.53
C GLU A 17 -4.03 -7.25 15.86
N SER A 18 -4.68 -6.48 14.98
CA SER A 18 -5.81 -6.98 14.20
C SER A 18 -5.40 -8.09 13.24
N ALA A 19 -4.27 -7.95 12.57
CA ALA A 19 -3.70 -9.00 11.73
C ALA A 19 -3.35 -10.26 12.52
N ASN A 20 -2.82 -10.11 13.73
CA ASN A 20 -2.51 -11.23 14.60
C ASN A 20 -3.75 -12.06 15.01
N LYS A 21 -4.95 -11.49 14.99
CA LYS A 21 -6.19 -12.23 15.23
C LYS A 21 -6.47 -13.26 14.11
N LEU A 22 -5.86 -13.10 12.93
CA LEU A 22 -5.92 -14.09 11.84
C LEU A 22 -5.00 -15.30 12.07
N ARG A 23 -4.16 -15.30 13.11
CA ARG A 23 -3.31 -16.45 13.46
C ARG A 23 -4.15 -17.72 13.63
N GLY A 24 -3.62 -18.82 13.09
CA GLY A 24 -4.32 -20.11 13.07
C GLY A 24 -5.25 -20.30 11.87
N SER A 25 -5.54 -19.24 11.12
CA SER A 25 -6.29 -19.32 9.85
C SER A 25 -5.40 -19.14 8.63
N VAL A 26 -4.23 -18.50 8.79
CA VAL A 26 -3.29 -18.19 7.71
C VAL A 26 -1.85 -18.29 8.21
N GLU A 27 -0.95 -18.72 7.35
CA GLU A 27 0.49 -18.73 7.64
C GLU A 27 1.02 -17.32 7.92
N PRO A 28 1.99 -17.16 8.83
CA PRO A 28 2.53 -15.83 9.18
C PRO A 28 3.01 -15.01 7.99
N SER A 29 3.61 -15.65 6.99
CA SER A 29 4.07 -15.00 5.76
C SER A 29 2.94 -14.42 4.91
N GLU A 30 1.72 -14.91 5.07
CA GLU A 30 0.55 -14.49 4.30
C GLU A 30 -0.16 -13.26 4.89
N TYR A 31 -0.06 -13.01 6.22
CA TYR A 31 -0.71 -11.86 6.86
C TYR A 31 -0.36 -10.53 6.21
N LYS A 32 0.93 -10.36 5.86
CA LYS A 32 1.40 -9.12 5.24
C LYS A 32 0.63 -8.82 3.96
N HIS A 33 0.42 -9.84 3.12
CA HIS A 33 -0.29 -9.67 1.85
C HIS A 33 -1.77 -9.37 2.06
N VAL A 34 -2.40 -10.04 3.05
CA VAL A 34 -3.79 -9.75 3.43
C VAL A 34 -3.95 -8.29 3.87
N VAL A 35 -3.12 -7.84 4.80
CA VAL A 35 -3.26 -6.49 5.36
C VAL A 35 -2.87 -5.42 4.36
N LEU A 36 -1.75 -5.61 3.64
CA LEU A 36 -1.25 -4.60 2.71
C LEU A 36 -2.19 -4.36 1.53
N SER A 37 -2.79 -5.41 0.97
CA SER A 37 -3.75 -5.22 -0.12
C SER A 37 -5.05 -4.56 0.34
N LEU A 38 -5.50 -4.79 1.58
CA LEU A 38 -6.65 -4.07 2.14
C LEU A 38 -6.33 -2.60 2.41
N ILE A 39 -5.16 -2.30 2.95
CA ILE A 39 -4.72 -0.90 3.16
C ILE A 39 -4.57 -0.19 1.82
N PHE A 40 -4.04 -0.88 0.80
CA PHE A 40 -3.97 -0.34 -0.55
C PHE A 40 -5.36 0.02 -1.09
N LEU A 41 -6.36 -0.87 -0.95
CA LEU A 41 -7.74 -0.59 -1.38
C LEU A 41 -8.35 0.60 -0.63
N LYS A 42 -8.11 0.70 0.69
CA LYS A 42 -8.56 1.84 1.49
C LYS A 42 -7.93 3.15 1.02
N TYR A 43 -6.60 3.18 0.84
CA TYR A 43 -5.89 4.36 0.35
C TYR A 43 -6.34 4.76 -1.06
N ALA A 44 -6.43 3.78 -1.97
CA ALA A 44 -6.89 4.02 -3.33
C ALA A 44 -8.31 4.62 -3.34
N HIS A 45 -9.19 4.12 -2.46
CA HIS A 45 -10.54 4.67 -2.30
C HIS A 45 -10.52 6.11 -1.76
N ASP A 46 -9.75 6.39 -0.72
CA ASP A 46 -9.71 7.72 -0.12
C ASP A 46 -9.19 8.75 -1.14
N ARG A 47 -8.13 8.43 -1.90
CA ARG A 47 -7.61 9.27 -2.99
C ARG A 47 -8.63 9.44 -4.13
N PHE A 48 -9.33 8.37 -4.48
CA PHE A 48 -10.40 8.42 -5.47
C PHE A 48 -11.53 9.36 -5.04
N MET A 49 -12.00 9.26 -3.80
CA MET A 49 -13.08 10.09 -3.26
C MET A 49 -12.65 11.56 -3.12
N GLU A 50 -11.42 11.81 -2.69
CA GLU A 50 -10.85 13.17 -2.68
C GLU A 50 -10.91 13.78 -4.09
N ARG A 51 -10.41 13.07 -5.11
CA ARG A 51 -10.45 13.53 -6.50
C ARG A 51 -11.86 13.69 -7.04
N ARG A 52 -12.78 12.79 -6.70
CA ARG A 52 -14.19 12.88 -7.06
C ARG A 52 -14.82 14.17 -6.49
N ASN A 53 -14.55 14.45 -5.23
CA ASN A 53 -15.06 15.66 -4.57
C ASN A 53 -14.49 16.95 -5.20
N GLU A 54 -13.21 16.96 -5.60
CA GLU A 54 -12.62 18.05 -6.36
C GLU A 54 -13.36 18.28 -7.69
N LEU A 55 -13.63 17.21 -8.46
CA LEU A 55 -14.35 17.31 -9.74
C LEU A 55 -15.76 17.89 -9.55
N VAL A 56 -16.46 17.48 -8.49
CA VAL A 56 -17.78 18.06 -8.15
C VAL A 56 -17.64 19.54 -7.79
N ALA A 57 -16.68 19.90 -6.96
CA ALA A 57 -16.42 21.29 -6.58
C ALA A 57 -16.02 22.19 -7.78
N GLU A 58 -15.36 21.60 -8.78
CA GLU A 58 -15.01 22.27 -10.05
C GLU A 58 -16.20 22.38 -11.03
N GLY A 59 -17.41 21.89 -10.66
CA GLY A 59 -18.57 21.85 -11.55
C GLY A 59 -18.46 20.79 -12.67
N LYS A 60 -17.60 19.80 -12.49
CA LYS A 60 -17.31 18.73 -13.46
C LYS A 60 -17.91 17.39 -13.07
N GLU A 61 -19.05 17.39 -12.38
CA GLU A 61 -19.70 16.16 -11.89
C GLU A 61 -19.98 15.15 -13.02
N ALA A 62 -20.34 15.62 -14.22
CA ALA A 62 -20.57 14.76 -15.39
C ALA A 62 -19.34 13.91 -15.79
N PHE A 63 -18.15 14.27 -15.33
CA PHE A 63 -16.89 13.56 -15.60
C PHE A 63 -16.41 12.71 -14.41
N ALA A 64 -17.17 12.69 -13.31
CA ALA A 64 -16.80 11.99 -12.08
C ALA A 64 -16.71 10.45 -12.25
N ASP A 65 -17.23 9.90 -13.32
CA ASP A 65 -17.14 8.48 -13.66
C ASP A 65 -16.24 8.21 -14.88
N ASN A 66 -15.40 9.19 -15.29
CA ASN A 66 -14.48 9.04 -16.40
C ASN A 66 -13.03 8.83 -15.88
N PRO A 67 -12.41 7.65 -16.12
CA PRO A 67 -11.07 7.31 -15.66
C PRO A 67 -9.97 8.32 -16.03
N VAL A 68 -10.10 8.99 -17.18
CA VAL A 68 -9.10 9.94 -17.68
C VAL A 68 -8.84 11.08 -16.68
N PHE A 69 -9.89 11.56 -15.98
CA PHE A 69 -9.76 12.66 -15.01
C PHE A 69 -9.06 12.27 -13.71
N TYR A 70 -8.99 10.98 -13.41
CA TYR A 70 -8.24 10.41 -12.29
C TYR A 70 -6.79 10.14 -12.69
N ASN A 71 -6.58 9.46 -13.81
CA ASN A 71 -5.26 9.10 -14.32
C ASN A 71 -4.39 10.35 -14.59
N ALA A 72 -4.98 11.44 -15.06
CA ALA A 72 -4.29 12.73 -15.28
C ALA A 72 -3.70 13.32 -13.98
N LYS A 73 -4.17 12.90 -12.82
CA LYS A 73 -3.70 13.30 -11.49
C LYS A 73 -2.97 12.17 -10.75
N ASN A 74 -2.62 11.08 -11.43
CA ASN A 74 -2.04 9.88 -10.83
C ASN A 74 -2.91 9.30 -9.71
N VAL A 75 -4.24 9.37 -9.86
CA VAL A 75 -5.21 8.74 -8.96
C VAL A 75 -5.78 7.53 -9.66
N PHE A 76 -5.87 6.41 -8.95
CA PHE A 76 -6.48 5.20 -9.48
C PHE A 76 -8.00 5.37 -9.60
N TYR A 77 -8.54 4.97 -10.75
CA TYR A 77 -9.97 4.93 -10.95
C TYR A 77 -10.56 3.67 -10.31
N LEU A 78 -11.66 3.84 -9.57
CA LEU A 78 -12.33 2.75 -8.87
C LEU A 78 -13.79 2.60 -9.33
N GLU A 79 -14.09 1.45 -9.91
CA GLU A 79 -15.47 1.07 -10.17
C GLU A 79 -16.26 0.88 -8.86
N PRO A 80 -17.61 1.02 -8.86
CA PRO A 80 -18.42 0.94 -7.65
C PRO A 80 -18.13 -0.27 -6.76
N GLU A 81 -17.99 -1.46 -7.36
CA GLU A 81 -17.73 -2.70 -6.63
C GLU A 81 -16.28 -2.85 -6.13
N SER A 82 -15.38 -1.97 -6.55
CA SER A 82 -13.99 -1.92 -6.06
C SER A 82 -13.76 -0.85 -5.01
N ARG A 83 -14.78 -0.07 -4.66
CA ARG A 83 -14.70 0.98 -3.64
C ARG A 83 -14.71 0.38 -2.24
N TRP A 84 -14.00 1.03 -1.33
CA TRP A 84 -13.91 0.59 0.06
C TRP A 84 -15.27 0.53 0.75
N ASP A 85 -16.16 1.50 0.49
CA ASP A 85 -17.51 1.54 1.06
C ASP A 85 -18.30 0.28 0.72
N PHE A 86 -18.22 -0.18 -0.53
CA PHE A 86 -18.85 -1.44 -0.95
C PHE A 86 -18.32 -2.64 -0.15
N LEU A 87 -17.02 -2.70 0.13
CA LEU A 87 -16.43 -3.78 0.91
C LEU A 87 -16.88 -3.73 2.37
N ILE A 88 -16.96 -2.55 2.98
CA ILE A 88 -17.42 -2.37 4.36
C ILE A 88 -18.91 -2.75 4.50
N GLU A 89 -19.77 -2.32 3.59
CA GLU A 89 -21.20 -2.69 3.58
C GLU A 89 -21.39 -4.20 3.49
N ASN A 90 -20.48 -4.91 2.81
CA ASN A 90 -20.52 -6.35 2.61
C ASN A 90 -19.60 -7.15 3.57
N ALA A 91 -18.91 -6.51 4.52
CA ALA A 91 -17.87 -7.12 5.34
C ALA A 91 -18.32 -8.37 6.11
N LYS A 92 -19.60 -8.44 6.49
CA LYS A 92 -20.19 -9.56 7.25
C LYS A 92 -20.78 -10.67 6.37
N GLN A 93 -20.77 -10.53 5.05
CA GLN A 93 -21.32 -11.53 4.14
C GLN A 93 -20.36 -12.72 3.96
N ASN A 94 -20.94 -13.88 3.61
CA ASN A 94 -20.18 -15.13 3.48
C ASN A 94 -19.16 -15.07 2.34
N ASP A 95 -19.38 -14.26 1.33
CA ASP A 95 -18.61 -14.13 0.11
C ASP A 95 -17.65 -12.92 0.12
N ILE A 96 -17.40 -12.31 1.29
CA ILE A 96 -16.53 -11.12 1.40
C ILE A 96 -15.13 -11.35 0.83
N ALA A 97 -14.54 -12.54 1.03
CA ALA A 97 -13.25 -12.90 0.46
C ALA A 97 -13.26 -12.83 -1.07
N ILE A 98 -14.31 -13.36 -1.70
CA ILE A 98 -14.49 -13.31 -3.15
C ILE A 98 -14.71 -11.86 -3.63
N LYS A 99 -15.42 -11.04 -2.86
CA LYS A 99 -15.64 -9.63 -3.18
C LYS A 99 -14.34 -8.82 -3.12
N ILE A 100 -13.47 -9.09 -2.16
CA ILE A 100 -12.14 -8.46 -2.09
C ILE A 100 -11.30 -8.84 -3.31
N ASP A 101 -11.25 -10.11 -3.68
CA ASP A 101 -10.52 -10.56 -4.87
C ASP A 101 -11.06 -9.90 -6.15
N LYS A 102 -12.38 -9.81 -6.30
CA LYS A 102 -13.00 -9.09 -7.42
C LYS A 102 -12.68 -7.60 -7.42
N ALA A 103 -12.68 -6.96 -6.25
CA ALA A 103 -12.34 -5.56 -6.13
C ALA A 103 -10.89 -5.31 -6.60
N LEU A 104 -9.93 -6.12 -6.14
CA LEU A 104 -8.52 -6.04 -6.57
C LEU A 104 -8.38 -6.25 -8.08
N ALA A 105 -9.04 -7.25 -8.64
CA ALA A 105 -9.03 -7.52 -10.08
C ALA A 105 -9.61 -6.34 -10.90
N LYS A 106 -10.71 -5.74 -10.45
CA LYS A 106 -11.32 -4.57 -11.10
C LYS A 106 -10.41 -3.33 -11.02
N VAL A 107 -9.77 -3.09 -9.88
CA VAL A 107 -8.78 -2.02 -9.75
C VAL A 107 -7.66 -2.19 -10.77
N GLU A 108 -7.13 -3.42 -10.91
CA GLU A 108 -6.09 -3.72 -11.89
C GLU A 108 -6.56 -3.53 -13.34
N GLN A 109 -7.79 -3.96 -13.65
CA GLN A 109 -8.38 -3.82 -14.99
C GLN A 109 -8.58 -2.36 -15.39
N SER A 110 -9.07 -1.54 -14.46
CA SER A 110 -9.34 -0.12 -14.71
C SER A 110 -8.06 0.75 -14.70
N ASN A 111 -6.93 0.20 -14.23
CA ASN A 111 -5.67 0.94 -14.10
C ASN A 111 -4.50 0.14 -14.70
N PRO A 112 -4.19 0.31 -16.00
CA PRO A 112 -3.16 -0.47 -16.70
C PRO A 112 -1.77 -0.43 -16.07
N THR A 113 -1.44 0.62 -15.32
CA THR A 113 -0.17 0.75 -14.58
C THR A 113 -0.02 -0.30 -13.48
N LEU A 114 -1.14 -0.83 -12.97
CA LEU A 114 -1.16 -1.85 -11.93
C LEU A 114 -1.14 -3.29 -12.46
N LYS A 115 -1.05 -3.49 -13.78
CA LYS A 115 -1.13 -4.82 -14.40
C LYS A 115 -0.10 -5.79 -13.82
N GLY A 116 -0.58 -6.86 -13.18
CA GLY A 116 0.21 -7.90 -12.52
C GLY A 116 0.81 -7.48 -11.18
N ALA A 117 0.41 -6.33 -10.63
CA ALA A 117 0.89 -5.84 -9.34
C ALA A 117 0.05 -6.35 -8.15
N LEU A 118 -1.27 -6.52 -8.36
CA LEU A 118 -2.18 -6.92 -7.30
C LEU A 118 -2.35 -8.45 -7.22
N PRO A 119 -2.61 -8.99 -6.02
CA PRO A 119 -2.87 -10.42 -5.86
C PRO A 119 -4.20 -10.78 -6.54
N SER A 120 -4.23 -11.93 -7.24
CA SER A 120 -5.42 -12.45 -7.91
C SER A 120 -5.89 -13.74 -7.24
N ASN A 121 -7.21 -13.88 -7.00
CA ASN A 121 -7.83 -15.04 -6.37
C ASN A 121 -7.13 -15.46 -5.06
N TYR A 122 -6.71 -14.48 -4.30
CA TYR A 122 -5.88 -14.68 -3.13
C TYR A 122 -6.71 -14.95 -1.88
N TYR A 123 -7.70 -14.11 -1.60
CA TYR A 123 -8.54 -14.20 -0.40
C TYR A 123 -9.47 -15.40 -0.41
N ALA A 124 -10.05 -15.73 -1.57
CA ALA A 124 -10.91 -16.91 -1.72
C ALA A 124 -10.15 -18.24 -1.53
N GLY A 125 -8.84 -18.26 -1.83
CA GLY A 125 -7.96 -19.39 -1.63
C GLY A 125 -7.50 -19.58 -0.17
N LEU A 126 -7.65 -18.57 0.68
CA LEU A 126 -7.28 -18.60 2.08
C LEU A 126 -8.47 -19.07 2.93
N SER A 127 -8.21 -19.98 3.87
CA SER A 127 -9.22 -20.39 4.87
C SER A 127 -9.38 -19.34 5.96
N LEU A 128 -9.74 -18.10 5.57
CA LEU A 128 -9.88 -16.97 6.49
C LEU A 128 -11.17 -17.08 7.30
N ASP A 129 -11.05 -16.90 8.61
CA ASP A 129 -12.21 -16.72 9.46
C ASP A 129 -12.89 -15.39 9.11
N ARG A 130 -14.15 -15.47 8.67
CA ARG A 130 -14.94 -14.32 8.22
C ARG A 130 -15.06 -13.23 9.29
N THR A 131 -15.29 -13.63 10.55
CA THR A 131 -15.48 -12.70 11.65
C THR A 131 -14.19 -11.91 11.90
N LYS A 132 -13.05 -12.59 11.84
CA LYS A 132 -11.73 -11.96 11.98
C LYS A 132 -11.42 -11.05 10.78
N LEU A 133 -11.78 -11.44 9.57
CA LEU A 133 -11.61 -10.63 8.37
C LEU A 133 -12.49 -9.37 8.45
N ALA A 134 -13.74 -9.49 8.85
CA ALA A 134 -14.63 -8.35 9.08
C ALA A 134 -14.06 -7.39 10.14
N ALA A 135 -13.56 -7.92 11.26
CA ALA A 135 -12.93 -7.10 12.29
C ALA A 135 -11.65 -6.37 11.79
N LEU A 136 -10.88 -7.00 10.90
CA LEU A 136 -9.74 -6.34 10.26
C LEU A 136 -10.19 -5.22 9.32
N LEU A 137 -11.23 -5.43 8.51
CA LEU A 137 -11.81 -4.39 7.66
C LEU A 137 -12.31 -3.20 8.51
N ASP A 138 -12.99 -3.46 9.63
CA ASP A 138 -13.47 -2.42 10.56
C ASP A 138 -12.30 -1.62 11.17
N GLU A 139 -11.17 -2.26 11.52
CA GLU A 139 -10.00 -1.54 12.03
C GLU A 139 -9.33 -0.68 10.96
N ILE A 140 -9.18 -1.21 9.74
CA ILE A 140 -8.62 -0.44 8.62
C ILE A 140 -9.55 0.74 8.26
N ASN A 141 -10.86 0.57 8.38
CA ASN A 141 -11.83 1.62 8.08
C ASN A 141 -11.70 2.86 8.99
N LYS A 142 -11.16 2.70 10.21
CA LYS A 142 -10.93 3.81 11.14
C LYS A 142 -9.73 4.67 10.77
N ILE A 143 -8.90 4.22 9.81
CA ILE A 143 -7.68 4.91 9.42
C ILE A 143 -8.02 5.99 8.41
N ASP A 144 -7.62 7.21 8.72
CA ASP A 144 -7.57 8.31 7.76
C ASP A 144 -6.24 8.23 7.01
N THR A 145 -6.29 7.74 5.78
CA THR A 145 -5.08 7.52 4.97
C THR A 145 -4.57 8.80 4.32
N LEU A 146 -5.32 9.90 4.38
CA LEU A 146 -4.98 11.19 3.77
C LEU A 146 -4.47 12.22 4.78
N LYS A 147 -4.59 11.94 6.09
CA LYS A 147 -4.28 12.88 7.16
C LYS A 147 -2.84 13.39 7.16
N ASP A 148 -1.93 12.62 6.58
CA ASP A 148 -0.50 12.95 6.57
C ASP A 148 0.13 12.57 5.22
N PRO A 149 -0.09 13.40 4.17
CA PRO A 149 0.41 13.11 2.81
C PRO A 149 1.95 13.05 2.73
N GLU A 150 2.66 13.71 3.66
CA GLU A 150 4.13 13.72 3.70
C GLU A 150 4.71 12.46 4.36
N ASN A 151 3.92 11.82 5.23
CA ASN A 151 4.29 10.57 5.89
C ASN A 151 3.63 9.40 5.15
N ASP A 152 4.37 8.75 4.28
CA ASP A 152 4.01 7.53 3.57
C ASP A 152 3.45 6.47 4.55
N LEU A 153 2.15 6.57 4.83
CA LEU A 153 1.47 5.64 5.76
C LEU A 153 1.59 4.20 5.29
N ILE A 154 1.45 3.96 3.98
CA ILE A 154 1.51 2.62 3.40
C ILE A 154 2.93 2.06 3.57
N GLY A 155 3.95 2.86 3.25
CA GLY A 155 5.35 2.47 3.45
C GLY A 155 5.66 2.19 4.91
N ARG A 156 5.23 3.03 5.85
CA ARG A 156 5.43 2.83 7.29
C ARG A 156 4.76 1.54 7.79
N VAL A 157 3.51 1.29 7.39
CA VAL A 157 2.81 0.05 7.75
C VAL A 157 3.53 -1.14 7.15
N TYR A 158 3.96 -1.05 5.90
CA TYR A 158 4.73 -2.09 5.23
C TYR A 158 6.02 -2.41 5.98
N GLU A 159 6.83 -1.38 6.29
CA GLU A 159 8.08 -1.52 7.06
C GLU A 159 7.84 -2.15 8.44
N TYR A 160 6.80 -1.68 9.15
CA TYR A 160 6.46 -2.20 10.46
C TYR A 160 6.11 -3.68 10.41
N PHE A 161 5.28 -4.08 9.42
CA PHE A 161 4.90 -5.47 9.23
C PHE A 161 6.09 -6.34 8.86
N LEU A 162 6.94 -5.91 7.94
CA LEU A 162 8.16 -6.63 7.61
C LEU A 162 9.06 -6.84 8.83
N GLY A 163 9.27 -5.81 9.64
CA GLY A 163 10.06 -5.91 10.87
C GLY A 163 9.48 -6.92 11.87
N LYS A 164 8.15 -6.92 12.05
CA LYS A 164 7.46 -7.87 12.95
C LYS A 164 7.51 -9.31 12.43
N PHE A 165 7.40 -9.51 11.11
CA PHE A 165 7.49 -10.84 10.51
C PHE A 165 8.90 -11.40 10.59
N ALA A 166 9.92 -10.58 10.36
CA ALA A 166 11.31 -10.98 10.51
C ALA A 166 11.60 -11.58 11.89
N ILE A 167 11.05 -10.95 12.93
CA ILE A 167 11.17 -11.42 14.32
C ILE A 167 10.39 -12.73 14.54
N ALA A 168 9.15 -12.82 13.99
CA ALA A 168 8.24 -13.95 14.22
C ALA A 168 8.68 -15.23 13.50
N GLU A 169 9.33 -15.12 12.32
CA GLU A 169 9.79 -16.25 11.53
C GLU A 169 11.14 -16.81 12.01
N GLY A 170 11.79 -16.21 13.01
CA GLY A 170 13.09 -16.65 13.54
C GLY A 170 14.20 -16.65 12.49
N LYS A 171 13.90 -16.15 11.30
CA LYS A 171 14.82 -16.07 10.17
C LYS A 171 15.57 -14.75 10.23
N GLY A 172 16.59 -14.68 11.09
CA GLY A 172 17.54 -13.56 11.11
C GLY A 172 18.40 -13.47 9.84
N LYS A 173 17.86 -13.78 8.67
CA LYS A 173 18.61 -13.77 7.40
C LYS A 173 17.80 -13.07 6.30
N GLY A 174 18.01 -11.76 6.18
CA GLY A 174 18.45 -11.09 4.97
C GLY A 174 17.54 -10.98 3.75
N GLU A 175 16.27 -11.38 3.75
CA GLU A 175 15.34 -10.99 2.69
C GLU A 175 14.61 -9.70 3.13
N TYR A 176 15.35 -8.60 3.36
CA TYR A 176 14.84 -7.49 4.11
C TYR A 176 14.86 -6.21 3.31
N TYR A 177 13.76 -5.51 3.48
CA TYR A 177 13.63 -4.10 3.26
C TYR A 177 14.81 -3.36 3.90
N THR A 178 15.58 -2.66 3.09
CA THR A 178 16.66 -1.82 3.61
C THR A 178 16.07 -0.66 4.39
N PRO A 179 16.41 -0.47 5.68
CA PRO A 179 15.86 0.60 6.49
C PRO A 179 15.98 1.96 5.80
N LYS A 180 14.92 2.76 5.85
CA LYS A 180 14.85 4.08 5.21
C LYS A 180 16.04 4.99 5.57
N THR A 181 16.53 4.88 6.82
CA THR A 181 17.72 5.63 7.28
C THR A 181 18.99 5.26 6.51
N ILE A 182 19.16 3.97 6.18
CA ILE A 182 20.31 3.49 5.40
C ILE A 182 20.15 3.94 3.95
N VAL A 183 18.96 3.80 3.38
CA VAL A 183 18.68 4.19 1.99
C VAL A 183 18.86 5.69 1.80
N ASN A 184 18.38 6.50 2.75
CA ASN A 184 18.59 7.94 2.76
C ASN A 184 20.09 8.29 2.81
N LEU A 185 20.84 7.64 3.73
CA LEU A 185 22.28 7.86 3.83
C LEU A 185 22.99 7.57 2.51
N ILE A 186 22.63 6.46 1.86
CA ILE A 186 23.22 6.09 0.56
C ILE A 186 22.84 7.13 -0.50
N ALA A 187 21.59 7.58 -0.57
CA ALA A 187 21.15 8.60 -1.52
C ALA A 187 21.90 9.93 -1.31
N GLU A 188 22.07 10.36 -0.05
CA GLU A 188 22.86 11.56 0.30
C GLU A 188 24.35 11.40 -0.05
N MET A 189 24.91 10.21 0.05
CA MET A 189 26.33 9.96 -0.31
C MET A 189 26.55 9.92 -1.82
N ILE A 190 25.58 9.42 -2.60
CA ILE A 190 25.69 9.28 -4.06
C ILE A 190 25.32 10.58 -4.78
N GLU A 191 24.46 11.41 -4.18
CA GLU A 191 23.98 12.66 -4.76
C GLU A 191 23.42 12.49 -6.19
N PRO A 192 22.34 11.72 -6.38
CA PRO A 192 21.88 11.32 -7.71
C PRO A 192 21.11 12.42 -8.45
N TYR A 193 21.76 13.53 -8.77
CA TYR A 193 21.12 14.67 -9.44
C TYR A 193 20.75 14.40 -10.90
N ARG A 194 21.52 13.54 -11.61
CA ARG A 194 21.33 13.25 -13.05
C ARG A 194 22.00 11.94 -13.46
N GLY A 195 21.52 11.35 -14.55
CA GLY A 195 22.14 10.17 -15.16
C GLY A 195 21.37 8.88 -14.89
N LYS A 196 22.09 7.77 -14.73
CA LYS A 196 21.51 6.43 -14.56
C LYS A 196 21.79 5.90 -13.16
N ILE A 197 20.76 5.46 -12.50
CA ILE A 197 20.85 4.75 -11.21
C ILE A 197 20.55 3.29 -11.50
N TYR A 198 21.47 2.41 -11.11
CA TYR A 198 21.30 0.96 -11.26
C TYR A 198 21.43 0.27 -9.90
N ASP A 199 20.42 -0.52 -9.57
CA ASP A 199 20.40 -1.35 -8.37
C ASP A 199 20.28 -2.84 -8.80
N PRO A 200 21.36 -3.65 -8.63
CA PRO A 200 21.37 -5.05 -9.04
C PRO A 200 20.52 -5.97 -8.15
N CYS A 201 20.04 -5.49 -7.02
CA CYS A 201 19.22 -6.23 -6.05
C CYS A 201 18.14 -5.30 -5.46
N CYS A 202 17.38 -4.66 -6.33
CA CYS A 202 16.52 -3.52 -5.99
C CYS A 202 15.35 -3.84 -5.03
N GLY A 203 15.04 -5.12 -4.83
CA GLY A 203 13.92 -5.51 -4.00
C GLY A 203 12.62 -4.85 -4.44
N SER A 204 12.03 -4.07 -3.55
CA SER A 204 10.83 -3.25 -3.79
C SER A 204 11.11 -1.86 -4.39
N GLY A 205 12.34 -1.57 -4.77
CA GLY A 205 12.71 -0.28 -5.38
C GLY A 205 12.92 0.86 -4.38
N GLY A 206 13.11 0.57 -3.10
CA GLY A 206 13.28 1.59 -2.05
C GLY A 206 14.38 2.61 -2.33
N MET A 207 15.50 2.18 -2.93
CA MET A 207 16.59 3.06 -3.35
C MET A 207 16.14 4.08 -4.40
N PHE A 208 15.31 3.67 -5.37
CA PHE A 208 14.81 4.55 -6.41
C PHE A 208 13.88 5.61 -5.84
N VAL A 209 12.98 5.22 -4.95
CA VAL A 209 12.05 6.15 -4.28
C VAL A 209 12.82 7.20 -3.49
N GLN A 210 13.86 6.83 -2.75
CA GLN A 210 14.65 7.78 -1.99
C GLN A 210 15.52 8.68 -2.88
N SER A 211 16.04 8.14 -3.98
CA SER A 211 16.76 8.96 -4.97
C SER A 211 15.84 10.03 -5.58
N MET A 212 14.58 9.68 -5.85
CA MET A 212 13.57 10.66 -6.33
C MET A 212 13.28 11.73 -5.27
N LYS A 213 13.11 11.32 -3.99
CA LYS A 213 12.90 12.26 -2.87
C LYS A 213 14.12 13.17 -2.63
N PHE A 214 15.31 12.63 -2.77
CA PHE A 214 16.55 13.43 -2.71
C PHE A 214 16.56 14.56 -3.76
N ILE A 215 16.23 14.22 -5.02
CA ILE A 215 16.16 15.21 -6.10
C ILE A 215 15.11 16.28 -5.80
N GLU A 216 13.92 15.89 -5.31
CA GLU A 216 12.87 16.85 -4.92
C GLU A 216 13.33 17.78 -3.80
N ALA A 217 13.94 17.23 -2.75
CA ALA A 217 14.44 18.03 -1.62
C ALA A 217 15.52 19.03 -2.02
N HIS A 218 16.29 18.74 -3.07
CA HIS A 218 17.34 19.60 -3.61
C HIS A 218 16.90 20.39 -4.85
N HIS A 219 15.59 20.55 -5.07
CA HIS A 219 15.03 21.31 -6.19
C HIS A 219 15.50 20.86 -7.59
N GLY A 220 15.91 19.61 -7.73
CA GLY A 220 16.30 18.99 -9.00
C GLY A 220 15.09 18.56 -9.84
N ASN A 221 15.37 18.11 -11.07
CA ASN A 221 14.35 17.60 -11.97
C ASN A 221 14.39 16.07 -12.04
N LYS A 222 13.33 15.40 -11.60
CA LYS A 222 13.22 13.93 -11.64
C LYS A 222 13.39 13.34 -13.04
N ARG A 223 13.15 14.11 -14.11
CA ARG A 223 13.33 13.64 -15.49
C ARG A 223 14.79 13.50 -15.91
N ASP A 224 15.71 14.05 -15.12
CA ASP A 224 17.15 14.01 -15.41
C ASP A 224 17.79 12.68 -14.97
N ILE A 225 17.05 11.82 -14.28
CA ILE A 225 17.49 10.47 -13.92
C ILE A 225 16.68 9.39 -14.63
N SER A 226 17.35 8.26 -14.87
CA SER A 226 16.73 7.01 -15.31
C SER A 226 17.10 5.90 -14.34
N VAL A 227 16.11 5.15 -13.86
CA VAL A 227 16.33 4.07 -12.89
C VAL A 227 16.27 2.71 -13.55
N TYR A 228 17.17 1.82 -13.16
CA TYR A 228 17.29 0.45 -13.65
C TYR A 228 17.44 -0.48 -12.46
N GLY A 229 16.54 -1.42 -12.29
CA GLY A 229 16.57 -2.40 -11.21
C GLY A 229 16.66 -3.82 -11.72
N GLN A 230 17.35 -4.65 -10.96
CA GLN A 230 17.35 -6.09 -11.14
C GLN A 230 16.89 -6.74 -9.84
N GLU A 231 15.95 -7.68 -9.96
CA GLU A 231 15.45 -8.46 -8.83
C GLU A 231 15.31 -9.93 -9.25
N TYR A 232 15.84 -10.82 -8.42
CA TYR A 232 15.80 -12.25 -8.67
C TYR A 232 14.39 -12.83 -8.49
N THR A 233 13.66 -12.34 -7.49
CA THR A 233 12.36 -12.90 -7.11
C THR A 233 11.22 -12.16 -7.79
N ASN A 234 10.41 -12.84 -8.62
CA ASN A 234 9.22 -12.27 -9.26
C ASN A 234 8.22 -11.64 -8.28
N ARG A 235 8.29 -12.00 -6.99
CA ARG A 235 7.47 -11.47 -5.90
C ARG A 235 7.71 -9.98 -5.67
N TYR A 236 8.95 -9.51 -5.78
CA TYR A 236 9.32 -8.10 -5.60
C TYR A 236 9.10 -7.29 -6.88
N ARG A 237 9.24 -7.88 -8.06
CA ARG A 237 8.93 -7.22 -9.35
C ARG A 237 7.51 -6.67 -9.45
N ARG A 238 6.57 -7.21 -8.66
CA ARG A 238 5.18 -6.73 -8.64
C ARG A 238 5.02 -5.43 -7.86
N LEU A 239 5.88 -5.18 -6.87
CA LEU A 239 5.83 -3.96 -6.05
C LEU A 239 6.43 -2.75 -6.76
N ASP A 240 7.41 -2.95 -7.66
CA ASP A 240 8.06 -1.88 -8.44
C ASP A 240 7.10 -1.10 -9.36
N ARG A 241 5.93 -1.64 -9.66
CA ARG A 241 4.95 -1.01 -10.56
C ARG A 241 3.91 -0.15 -9.85
N THR A 242 3.92 -0.13 -8.51
CA THR A 242 2.95 0.59 -7.69
C THR A 242 3.54 1.83 -7.00
N THR A 243 4.83 2.05 -7.09
CA THR A 243 5.54 3.24 -6.62
C THR A 243 5.93 4.14 -7.79
#